data_a1e614c365449f8a5f481de306534c70
#
_entry.id   a1e614c365449f8a5f481de306534c70
#
_cell.length_a   1.000
_cell.length_b   1.000
_cell.length_c   1.000
_cell.angle_alpha   90.00
_cell.angle_beta   90.00
_cell.angle_gamma   90.00
#
_symmetry.space_group_name_H-M   'P 1'
#
loop_
_entity.id
_entity.type
_entity.pdbx_description
1 polymer ?
#
loop_
_entity_poly.entity_id
_entity_poly.type
_entity_poly.pdbx_seq_one_letter_code
_entity_poly.pdbx_strand_id
1 'polypeptide(L)'
;MAERLDLEFVASVDKLETGVALVVDTDRSWLQRLQSPRLGPVFVDFSSADMLYRRKSGHNEPLGRAMGVKGSSRPMVFDATAGLGRDAFVLADLGCFVTLSEQSAPLSYLLEQARELALLSFNEKVSEAASRMQVLYGDSRQHRAEGFDVIYIDPMFPERGKTAAVKKDLATVQALHADNAEANDPEGLLSWALDQPVERIVIKRPVKAPGLASAKPSHCISGKTVRFDVIVKPKRSDA
;
A
#
# COMPACT_ATOMS: atom_id res chain seq x y z
N MET A 1 -7.44 -1.56 -23.00
CA MET A 1 -7.12 -1.28 -21.58
C MET A 1 -8.38 -1.10 -20.75
N ALA A 2 -9.28 -0.17 -21.08
CA ALA A 2 -10.52 0.06 -20.32
C ALA A 2 -11.33 -1.22 -20.11
N GLU A 3 -11.58 -2.01 -21.15
CA GLU A 3 -12.25 -3.31 -21.05
C GLU A 3 -11.55 -4.29 -20.10
N ARG A 4 -10.20 -4.32 -20.13
CA ARG A 4 -9.42 -5.22 -19.23
C ARG A 4 -9.53 -4.82 -17.76
N LEU A 5 -9.77 -3.55 -17.48
CA LEU A 5 -9.92 -3.00 -16.13
C LEU A 5 -11.37 -2.84 -15.71
N ASP A 6 -12.32 -3.23 -16.57
CA ASP A 6 -13.76 -3.02 -16.38
C ASP A 6 -14.10 -1.54 -16.10
N LEU A 7 -13.53 -0.64 -16.92
CA LEU A 7 -13.70 0.80 -16.80
C LEU A 7 -14.38 1.38 -18.04
N GLU A 8 -15.22 2.39 -17.85
CA GLU A 8 -15.77 3.16 -18.95
C GLU A 8 -14.66 3.99 -19.61
N PHE A 9 -14.59 3.94 -20.96
CA PHE A 9 -13.67 4.77 -21.74
C PHE A 9 -14.31 6.12 -22.09
N VAL A 10 -13.59 7.19 -21.78
CA VAL A 10 -13.95 8.56 -22.18
C VAL A 10 -12.79 9.21 -22.91
N ALA A 11 -13.06 9.91 -23.99
CA ALA A 11 -12.02 10.57 -24.80
C ALA A 11 -11.40 11.81 -24.14
N SER A 12 -12.09 12.41 -23.14
CA SER A 12 -11.60 13.56 -22.39
C SER A 12 -12.21 13.61 -21.00
N VAL A 13 -11.38 13.88 -20.00
CA VAL A 13 -11.79 14.08 -18.61
C VAL A 13 -12.62 15.37 -18.41
N ASP A 14 -12.60 16.30 -19.37
CA ASP A 14 -13.36 17.54 -19.29
C ASP A 14 -14.88 17.33 -19.41
N LYS A 15 -15.27 16.17 -19.89
CA LYS A 15 -16.68 15.75 -19.99
C LYS A 15 -17.24 15.14 -18.71
N LEU A 16 -16.38 14.93 -17.72
CA LEU A 16 -16.73 14.30 -16.45
C LEU A 16 -16.76 15.35 -15.31
N GLU A 17 -17.78 15.31 -14.48
CA GLU A 17 -17.99 16.27 -13.39
C GLU A 17 -17.58 15.70 -12.01
N THR A 18 -17.66 14.41 -11.82
CA THR A 18 -17.44 13.74 -10.52
C THR A 18 -16.62 12.46 -10.66
N GLY A 19 -16.10 11.98 -9.55
CA GLY A 19 -15.35 10.72 -9.47
C GLY A 19 -13.85 10.87 -9.59
N VAL A 20 -13.19 9.77 -9.93
CA VAL A 20 -11.74 9.70 -10.19
C VAL A 20 -11.52 9.01 -11.53
N ALA A 21 -10.80 9.66 -12.42
CA ALA A 21 -10.42 9.10 -13.72
C ALA A 21 -8.99 8.54 -13.67
N LEU A 22 -8.77 7.39 -14.28
CA LEU A 22 -7.46 6.94 -14.69
C LEU A 22 -7.15 7.59 -16.04
N VAL A 23 -6.20 8.51 -16.05
CA VAL A 23 -5.72 9.16 -17.26
C VAL A 23 -4.49 8.40 -17.75
N VAL A 24 -4.53 8.01 -19.03
CA VAL A 24 -3.43 7.29 -19.68
C VAL A 24 -2.94 8.11 -20.85
N ASP A 25 -1.70 8.55 -20.79
CA ASP A 25 -1.00 9.28 -21.85
C ASP A 25 0.14 8.40 -22.38
N THR A 26 0.80 8.85 -23.43
CA THR A 26 1.93 8.16 -24.09
C THR A 26 3.07 7.84 -23.15
N ASP A 27 3.41 8.78 -22.27
CA ASP A 27 4.61 8.69 -21.44
C ASP A 27 4.34 8.29 -19.99
N ARG A 28 3.11 8.49 -19.49
CA ARG A 28 2.76 8.23 -18.10
C ARG A 28 1.25 8.15 -17.87
N SER A 29 0.87 7.54 -16.75
CA SER A 29 -0.52 7.49 -16.31
C SER A 29 -0.66 8.07 -14.89
N TRP A 30 -1.88 8.55 -14.57
CA TRP A 30 -2.16 9.13 -13.26
C TRP A 30 -3.65 9.04 -12.90
N LEU A 31 -3.95 9.24 -11.63
CA LEU A 31 -5.32 9.45 -11.18
C LEU A 31 -5.65 10.94 -11.15
N GLN A 32 -6.80 11.30 -11.71
CA GLN A 32 -7.31 12.65 -11.71
C GLN A 32 -8.66 12.70 -10.98
N ARG A 33 -8.71 13.39 -9.85
CA ARG A 33 -9.99 13.69 -9.18
C ARG A 33 -10.70 14.79 -9.94
N LEU A 34 -12.00 14.58 -10.20
CA LEU A 34 -12.80 15.44 -11.08
C LEU A 34 -13.63 16.49 -10.34
N GLN A 35 -13.92 16.25 -9.05
CA GLN A 35 -14.70 17.17 -8.22
C GLN A 35 -14.01 18.53 -8.04
N SER A 36 -14.83 19.61 -7.99
CA SER A 36 -14.34 20.97 -7.71
C SER A 36 -14.09 21.17 -6.19
N PRO A 37 -13.00 21.86 -5.75
CA PRO A 37 -11.90 22.27 -6.60
C PRO A 37 -11.09 21.05 -7.11
N ARG A 38 -10.72 21.06 -8.38
CA ARG A 38 -9.90 19.97 -8.95
C ARG A 38 -8.55 19.92 -8.24
N LEU A 39 -8.24 18.78 -7.64
CA LEU A 39 -6.92 18.51 -7.10
C LEU A 39 -5.95 18.16 -8.24
N GLY A 40 -4.67 18.45 -8.05
CA GLY A 40 -3.65 18.05 -9.03
C GLY A 40 -3.58 16.53 -9.19
N PRO A 41 -2.94 16.03 -10.28
CA PRO A 41 -2.82 14.61 -10.58
C PRO A 41 -2.08 13.84 -9.48
N VAL A 42 -2.42 12.57 -9.30
CA VAL A 42 -1.74 11.64 -8.39
C VAL A 42 -1.01 10.59 -9.22
N PHE A 43 0.31 10.57 -9.09
CA PHE A 43 1.20 9.62 -9.73
C PHE A 43 1.68 8.56 -8.75
N VAL A 44 1.94 7.37 -9.25
CA VAL A 44 2.79 6.39 -8.58
C VAL A 44 4.16 6.43 -9.27
N ASP A 45 5.21 6.78 -8.52
CA ASP A 45 6.59 6.86 -9.03
C ASP A 45 7.58 6.49 -7.93
N PHE A 46 8.13 5.28 -8.05
CA PHE A 46 9.09 4.75 -7.09
C PHE A 46 10.51 5.36 -7.23
N SER A 47 10.77 6.06 -8.34
CA SER A 47 12.02 6.79 -8.59
C SER A 47 11.96 8.26 -8.14
N SER A 48 10.82 8.73 -7.67
CA SER A 48 10.61 10.13 -7.28
C SER A 48 11.54 10.57 -6.15
N ALA A 49 11.83 11.88 -6.10
CA ALA A 49 12.66 12.47 -5.05
C ALA A 49 12.08 12.21 -3.64
N ASP A 50 10.74 12.20 -3.49
CA ASP A 50 10.07 11.89 -2.22
C ASP A 50 10.35 10.45 -1.79
N MET A 51 10.29 9.48 -2.70
CA MET A 51 10.62 8.09 -2.41
C MET A 51 12.11 7.91 -2.08
N LEU A 52 13.00 8.58 -2.81
CA LEU A 52 14.44 8.54 -2.51
C LEU A 52 14.75 9.17 -1.15
N TYR A 53 14.05 10.23 -0.77
CA TYR A 53 14.18 10.83 0.56
C TYR A 53 13.69 9.88 1.67
N ARG A 54 12.55 9.23 1.48
CA ARG A 54 12.00 8.24 2.43
C ARG A 54 13.00 7.11 2.69
N ARG A 55 13.69 6.64 1.67
CA ARG A 55 14.72 5.58 1.77
C ARG A 55 15.92 5.99 2.63
N LYS A 56 16.35 7.26 2.56
CA LYS A 56 17.55 7.78 3.25
C LYS A 56 17.30 8.20 4.69
N SER A 57 16.08 8.47 5.09
CA SER A 57 15.80 9.28 6.28
C SER A 57 15.72 8.53 7.61
N GLY A 58 16.06 7.24 7.67
CA GLY A 58 15.97 6.43 8.91
C GLY A 58 14.53 6.27 9.44
N HIS A 59 13.54 6.93 8.82
CA HIS A 59 12.11 6.80 9.19
C HIS A 59 11.58 5.39 8.93
N ASN A 60 12.30 4.58 8.18
CA ASN A 60 11.93 3.22 7.80
C ASN A 60 12.30 2.19 8.86
N GLU A 61 13.15 2.55 9.83
CA GLU A 61 13.56 1.63 10.90
C GLU A 61 12.37 1.08 11.70
N PRO A 62 11.38 1.88 12.14
CA PRO A 62 10.21 1.35 12.82
C PRO A 62 9.39 0.38 11.96
N LEU A 63 9.23 0.66 10.65
CA LEU A 63 8.52 -0.22 9.72
C LEU A 63 9.27 -1.56 9.56
N GLY A 64 10.58 -1.51 9.25
CA GLY A 64 11.39 -2.72 9.11
C GLY A 64 11.41 -3.56 10.39
N ARG A 65 11.56 -2.93 11.56
CA ARG A 65 11.48 -3.60 12.87
C ARG A 65 10.13 -4.26 13.11
N ALA A 66 9.03 -3.60 12.72
CA ALA A 66 7.70 -4.16 12.86
C ALA A 66 7.53 -5.42 12.00
N MET A 67 8.07 -5.42 10.79
CA MET A 67 8.10 -6.61 9.92
C MET A 67 9.02 -7.73 10.42
N GLY A 68 9.93 -7.44 11.34
CA GLY A 68 10.93 -8.40 11.80
C GLY A 68 12.22 -8.41 10.98
N VAL A 69 12.48 -7.35 10.19
CA VAL A 69 13.76 -7.17 9.50
C VAL A 69 14.85 -6.97 10.56
N LYS A 70 15.80 -7.92 10.62
CA LYS A 70 16.90 -7.90 11.59
C LYS A 70 18.09 -8.71 11.06
N GLY A 71 19.30 -8.14 11.13
CA GLY A 71 20.49 -8.80 10.60
C GLY A 71 20.30 -9.20 9.13
N SER A 72 20.41 -10.48 8.81
CA SER A 72 20.17 -11.04 7.47
C SER A 72 18.71 -11.45 7.22
N SER A 73 17.84 -11.41 8.23
CA SER A 73 16.43 -11.80 8.09
C SER A 73 15.67 -10.82 7.22
N ARG A 74 15.04 -11.33 6.15
CA ARG A 74 14.23 -10.59 5.18
C ARG A 74 12.93 -11.35 4.96
N PRO A 75 11.87 -11.02 5.73
CA PRO A 75 10.61 -11.73 5.61
C PRO A 75 9.95 -11.51 4.26
N MET A 76 9.17 -12.49 3.83
CA MET A 76 8.21 -12.36 2.74
C MET A 76 6.96 -11.68 3.26
N VAL A 77 6.60 -10.54 2.67
CA VAL A 77 5.50 -9.68 3.14
C VAL A 77 4.34 -9.69 2.15
N PHE A 78 3.13 -9.93 2.66
CA PHE A 78 1.89 -9.67 1.96
C PHE A 78 1.33 -8.33 2.45
N ASP A 79 1.41 -7.29 1.61
CA ASP A 79 0.78 -6.00 1.87
C ASP A 79 -0.67 -6.06 1.42
N ALA A 80 -1.58 -6.17 2.37
CA ALA A 80 -3.02 -6.32 2.14
C ALA A 80 -3.72 -5.00 1.79
N THR A 81 -3.02 -3.88 1.78
CA THR A 81 -3.56 -2.52 1.60
C THR A 81 -2.61 -1.63 0.80
N ALA A 82 -2.25 -2.07 -0.39
CA ALA A 82 -1.17 -1.48 -1.18
C ALA A 82 -1.24 0.05 -1.33
N GLY A 83 -2.42 0.61 -1.63
CA GLY A 83 -2.59 2.02 -1.86
C GLY A 83 -1.63 2.54 -2.95
N LEU A 84 -0.78 3.52 -2.64
CA LEU A 84 0.24 4.03 -3.55
C LEU A 84 1.57 3.24 -3.51
N GLY A 85 1.61 2.10 -2.82
CA GLY A 85 2.77 1.20 -2.76
C GLY A 85 4.00 1.75 -2.04
N ARG A 86 3.87 2.87 -1.32
CA ARG A 86 5.02 3.57 -0.73
C ARG A 86 5.73 2.76 0.35
N ASP A 87 4.99 2.15 1.26
CA ASP A 87 5.55 1.33 2.34
C ASP A 87 6.08 0.00 1.80
N ALA A 88 5.37 -0.59 0.82
CA ALA A 88 5.81 -1.79 0.12
C ALA A 88 7.16 -1.59 -0.59
N PHE A 89 7.33 -0.45 -1.29
CA PHE A 89 8.62 -0.13 -1.93
C PHE A 89 9.75 0.04 -0.92
N VAL A 90 9.47 0.68 0.24
CA VAL A 90 10.45 0.79 1.33
C VAL A 90 10.83 -0.58 1.87
N LEU A 91 9.88 -1.49 2.06
CA LEU A 91 10.16 -2.86 2.50
C LEU A 91 10.99 -3.64 1.48
N ALA A 92 10.70 -3.46 0.19
CA ALA A 92 11.48 -4.05 -0.89
C ALA A 92 12.92 -3.48 -0.94
N ASP A 93 13.11 -2.18 -0.68
CA ASP A 93 14.43 -1.55 -0.54
C ASP A 93 15.20 -2.06 0.69
N LEU A 94 14.52 -2.43 1.75
CA LEU A 94 15.10 -3.11 2.92
C LEU A 94 15.44 -4.58 2.64
N GLY A 95 15.12 -5.10 1.45
CA GLY A 95 15.45 -6.45 0.97
C GLY A 95 14.34 -7.48 1.15
N CYS A 96 13.14 -7.09 1.59
CA CYS A 96 11.99 -7.99 1.66
C CYS A 96 11.43 -8.29 0.27
N PHE A 97 10.89 -9.49 0.06
CA PHE A 97 9.98 -9.75 -1.05
C PHE A 97 8.58 -9.33 -0.63
N VAL A 98 7.91 -8.51 -1.45
CA VAL A 98 6.62 -7.91 -1.11
C VAL A 98 5.61 -8.15 -2.22
N THR A 99 4.51 -8.83 -1.89
CA THR A 99 3.33 -8.89 -2.74
C THR A 99 2.32 -7.85 -2.23
N LEU A 100 1.94 -6.93 -3.13
CA LEU A 100 0.99 -5.85 -2.84
C LEU A 100 -0.37 -6.21 -3.42
N SER A 101 -1.40 -6.30 -2.59
CA SER A 101 -2.77 -6.47 -3.05
C SER A 101 -3.49 -5.13 -3.08
N GLU A 102 -4.09 -4.82 -4.23
CA GLU A 102 -4.87 -3.60 -4.46
C GLU A 102 -6.17 -3.93 -5.17
N GLN A 103 -7.30 -3.60 -4.54
CA GLN A 103 -8.63 -3.91 -5.07
C GLN A 103 -9.12 -2.90 -6.12
N SER A 104 -8.60 -1.68 -6.13
CA SER A 104 -8.93 -0.69 -7.14
C SER A 104 -8.18 -0.98 -8.44
N ALA A 105 -8.91 -1.34 -9.51
CA ALA A 105 -8.32 -1.63 -10.81
C ALA A 105 -7.45 -0.48 -11.36
N PRO A 106 -7.89 0.82 -11.29
CA PRO A 106 -7.06 1.93 -11.71
C PRO A 106 -5.76 2.04 -10.92
N LEU A 107 -5.82 1.83 -9.61
CA LEU A 107 -4.65 1.99 -8.74
C LEU A 107 -3.69 0.79 -8.88
N SER A 108 -4.22 -0.43 -9.00
CA SER A 108 -3.43 -1.63 -9.29
C SER A 108 -2.67 -1.49 -10.62
N TYR A 109 -3.33 -0.95 -11.65
CA TYR A 109 -2.68 -0.65 -12.94
C TYR A 109 -1.51 0.33 -12.77
N LEU A 110 -1.70 1.42 -12.02
CA LEU A 110 -0.63 2.40 -11.78
C LEU A 110 0.53 1.83 -10.98
N LEU A 111 0.25 0.96 -10.01
CA LEU A 111 1.29 0.26 -9.23
C LEU A 111 2.14 -0.63 -10.12
N GLU A 112 1.51 -1.44 -11.00
CA GLU A 112 2.24 -2.32 -11.92
C GLU A 112 3.06 -1.51 -12.91
N GLN A 113 2.49 -0.44 -13.50
CA GLN A 113 3.21 0.45 -14.40
C GLN A 113 4.41 1.11 -13.71
N ALA A 114 4.24 1.60 -12.47
CA ALA A 114 5.33 2.19 -11.70
C ALA A 114 6.43 1.18 -11.38
N ARG A 115 6.06 -0.08 -11.08
CA ARG A 115 7.00 -1.17 -10.86
C ARG A 115 7.80 -1.48 -12.13
N GLU A 116 7.14 -1.58 -13.27
CA GLU A 116 7.80 -1.83 -14.58
C GLU A 116 8.79 -0.71 -14.91
N LEU A 117 8.38 0.55 -14.73
CA LEU A 117 9.28 1.71 -14.93
C LEU A 117 10.46 1.71 -13.95
N ALA A 118 10.23 1.33 -12.70
CA ALA A 118 11.29 1.24 -11.70
C ALA A 118 12.29 0.11 -12.00
N LEU A 119 11.86 -1.00 -12.60
CA LEU A 119 12.76 -2.08 -13.06
C LEU A 119 13.74 -1.59 -14.14
N LEU A 120 13.33 -0.62 -14.96
CA LEU A 120 14.14 -0.02 -16.02
C LEU A 120 14.98 1.17 -15.52
N SER A 121 14.95 1.48 -14.23
CA SER A 121 15.68 2.61 -13.66
C SER A 121 17.19 2.42 -13.75
N PHE A 122 17.92 3.47 -14.15
CA PHE A 122 19.38 3.51 -14.06
C PHE A 122 19.91 3.49 -12.62
N ASN A 123 19.05 3.73 -11.63
CA ASN A 123 19.40 3.60 -10.23
C ASN A 123 19.21 2.14 -9.81
N GLU A 124 20.32 1.39 -9.72
CA GLU A 124 20.35 -0.04 -9.38
C GLU A 124 19.53 -0.36 -8.11
N LYS A 125 19.60 0.49 -7.07
CA LYS A 125 18.82 0.28 -5.85
C LYS A 125 17.31 0.38 -6.09
N VAL A 126 16.88 1.20 -7.04
CA VAL A 126 15.46 1.30 -7.42
C VAL A 126 15.03 0.06 -8.17
N SER A 127 15.82 -0.36 -9.16
CA SER A 127 15.50 -1.56 -9.96
C SER A 127 15.57 -2.84 -9.12
N GLU A 128 16.53 -2.97 -8.21
CA GLU A 128 16.59 -4.08 -7.24
C GLU A 128 15.40 -4.10 -6.29
N ALA A 129 14.95 -2.96 -5.75
CA ALA A 129 13.75 -2.90 -4.91
C ALA A 129 12.52 -3.32 -5.72
N ALA A 130 12.33 -2.77 -6.93
CA ALA A 130 11.22 -3.11 -7.80
C ALA A 130 11.19 -4.61 -8.18
N SER A 131 12.36 -5.25 -8.32
CA SER A 131 12.45 -6.69 -8.63
C SER A 131 11.94 -7.59 -7.50
N ARG A 132 11.87 -7.08 -6.27
CA ARG A 132 11.32 -7.78 -5.10
C ARG A 132 9.84 -7.50 -4.86
N MET A 133 9.20 -6.74 -5.75
CA MET A 133 7.79 -6.40 -5.66
C MET A 133 6.96 -7.18 -6.67
N GLN A 134 5.76 -7.56 -6.26
CA GLN A 134 4.74 -8.14 -7.11
C GLN A 134 3.40 -7.47 -6.81
N VAL A 135 2.71 -7.00 -7.85
CA VAL A 135 1.37 -6.41 -7.71
C VAL A 135 0.32 -7.48 -7.97
N LEU A 136 -0.68 -7.55 -7.10
CA LEU A 136 -1.81 -8.45 -7.18
C LEU A 136 -3.09 -7.61 -7.21
N TYR A 137 -3.83 -7.69 -8.31
CA TYR A 137 -5.15 -7.05 -8.40
C TYR A 137 -6.21 -7.89 -7.69
N GLY A 138 -6.94 -7.27 -6.79
CA GLY A 138 -8.10 -7.87 -6.11
C GLY A 138 -8.16 -7.56 -4.63
N ASP A 139 -9.25 -8.01 -4.01
CA ASP A 139 -9.42 -7.94 -2.57
C ASP A 139 -8.51 -8.95 -1.86
N SER A 140 -7.70 -8.46 -0.94
CA SER A 140 -6.77 -9.28 -0.16
C SER A 140 -7.43 -10.45 0.55
N ARG A 141 -8.71 -10.30 0.97
CA ARG A 141 -9.49 -11.34 1.66
C ARG A 141 -9.83 -12.53 0.77
N GLN A 142 -9.73 -12.38 -0.54
CA GLN A 142 -9.94 -13.47 -1.53
C GLN A 142 -8.67 -14.31 -1.73
N HIS A 143 -7.56 -13.90 -1.13
CA HIS A 143 -6.28 -14.59 -1.28
C HIS A 143 -5.91 -15.34 0.01
N ARG A 144 -5.18 -16.43 -0.16
CA ARG A 144 -4.56 -17.15 0.94
C ARG A 144 -3.10 -16.75 1.02
N ALA A 145 -2.67 -16.26 2.18
CA ALA A 145 -1.30 -15.80 2.41
C ALA A 145 -0.36 -16.96 2.76
N GLU A 146 -0.40 -18.06 1.98
CA GLU A 146 0.55 -19.16 2.11
C GLU A 146 1.92 -18.78 1.59
N GLY A 147 2.98 -19.15 2.31
CA GLY A 147 4.35 -18.82 1.94
C GLY A 147 4.80 -17.42 2.34
N PHE A 148 3.93 -16.61 2.96
CA PHE A 148 4.32 -15.33 3.53
C PHE A 148 4.59 -15.45 5.04
N ASP A 149 5.59 -14.69 5.50
CA ASP A 149 5.93 -14.60 6.92
C ASP A 149 5.06 -13.57 7.64
N VAL A 150 4.73 -12.47 6.93
CA VAL A 150 4.07 -11.29 7.48
C VAL A 150 2.94 -10.81 6.60
N ILE A 151 1.78 -10.50 7.22
CA ILE A 151 0.74 -9.66 6.60
C ILE A 151 0.89 -8.24 7.14
N TYR A 152 0.94 -7.27 6.23
CA TYR A 152 0.92 -5.85 6.54
C TYR A 152 -0.43 -5.23 6.19
N ILE A 153 -0.95 -4.40 7.10
CA ILE A 153 -2.24 -3.72 6.97
C ILE A 153 -2.03 -2.24 7.31
N ASP A 154 -2.31 -1.34 6.36
CA ASP A 154 -2.35 0.12 6.55
C ASP A 154 -3.74 0.66 6.17
N PRO A 155 -4.76 0.46 7.00
CA PRO A 155 -6.10 0.94 6.70
C PRO A 155 -6.10 2.45 6.56
N MET A 156 -6.90 2.97 5.64
CA MET A 156 -7.03 4.41 5.44
C MET A 156 -7.73 5.06 6.63
N PHE A 157 -6.94 5.68 7.53
CA PHE A 157 -7.48 6.51 8.60
C PHE A 157 -7.55 7.97 8.18
N PRO A 158 -8.59 8.71 8.58
CA PRO A 158 -8.62 10.15 8.42
C PRO A 158 -7.52 10.77 9.31
N GLU A 159 -6.43 11.22 8.68
CA GLU A 159 -5.31 11.81 9.40
C GLU A 159 -5.41 13.34 9.46
N ARG A 160 -5.16 13.91 10.63
CA ARG A 160 -5.02 15.36 10.85
C ARG A 160 -3.54 15.75 10.72
N GLY A 161 -3.25 16.87 10.04
CA GLY A 161 -1.90 17.49 10.08
C GLY A 161 -0.95 17.18 8.92
N LYS A 162 -1.39 16.55 7.83
CA LYS A 162 -0.55 16.27 6.65
C LYS A 162 -0.34 17.51 5.75
N THR A 163 0.75 17.50 4.94
CA THR A 163 0.99 18.50 3.88
C THR A 163 -0.11 18.48 2.82
N ALA A 164 -0.23 19.56 2.05
CA ALA A 164 -1.24 19.68 0.98
C ALA A 164 -1.12 18.55 -0.05
N ALA A 165 0.10 18.16 -0.44
CA ALA A 165 0.34 17.07 -1.40
C ALA A 165 -0.13 15.71 -0.85
N VAL A 166 0.21 15.37 0.40
CA VAL A 166 -0.22 14.12 1.04
C VAL A 166 -1.73 14.08 1.24
N LYS A 167 -2.36 15.23 1.56
CA LYS A 167 -3.82 15.34 1.66
C LYS A 167 -4.50 15.12 0.31
N LYS A 168 -3.92 15.63 -0.78
CA LYS A 168 -4.40 15.44 -2.15
C LYS A 168 -4.38 13.95 -2.54
N ASP A 169 -3.23 13.30 -2.38
CA ASP A 169 -3.06 11.88 -2.72
C ASP A 169 -4.04 11.01 -1.93
N LEU A 170 -4.12 11.22 -0.61
CA LEU A 170 -5.03 10.49 0.25
C LEU A 170 -6.50 10.71 -0.16
N ALA A 171 -6.90 11.97 -0.43
CA ALA A 171 -8.27 12.29 -0.83
C ALA A 171 -8.65 11.65 -2.17
N THR A 172 -7.70 11.52 -3.11
CA THR A 172 -7.93 10.85 -4.39
C THR A 172 -8.07 9.34 -4.21
N VAL A 173 -7.19 8.71 -3.43
CA VAL A 173 -7.28 7.27 -3.12
C VAL A 173 -8.56 6.95 -2.33
N GLN A 174 -8.92 7.77 -1.34
CA GLN A 174 -10.17 7.62 -0.60
C GLN A 174 -11.41 7.73 -1.50
N ALA A 175 -11.38 8.62 -2.50
CA ALA A 175 -12.47 8.76 -3.46
C ALA A 175 -12.63 7.52 -4.37
N LEU A 176 -11.56 6.80 -4.69
CA LEU A 176 -11.63 5.53 -5.41
C LEU A 176 -12.32 4.42 -4.62
N HIS A 177 -12.25 4.49 -3.30
CA HIS A 177 -12.82 3.47 -2.41
C HIS A 177 -14.12 3.93 -1.72
N ALA A 178 -14.64 5.14 -2.07
CA ALA A 178 -15.78 5.74 -1.37
C ALA A 178 -17.06 4.88 -1.44
N ASP A 179 -17.27 4.24 -2.58
CA ASP A 179 -18.46 3.40 -2.82
C ASP A 179 -18.27 1.93 -2.42
N ASN A 180 -17.08 1.58 -1.93
CA ASN A 180 -16.76 0.22 -1.50
C ASN A 180 -16.66 0.16 0.03
N ALA A 181 -17.78 -0.23 0.68
CA ALA A 181 -17.84 -0.38 2.14
C ALA A 181 -16.82 -1.41 2.67
N GLU A 182 -16.53 -2.45 1.89
CA GLU A 182 -15.58 -3.50 2.26
C GLU A 182 -14.12 -3.01 2.22
N ALA A 183 -13.80 -2.03 1.39
CA ALA A 183 -12.49 -1.38 1.36
C ALA A 183 -12.16 -0.64 2.65
N ASN A 184 -13.18 -0.25 3.39
CA ASN A 184 -13.08 0.54 4.61
C ASN A 184 -13.39 -0.27 5.88
N ASP A 185 -13.26 -1.60 5.84
CA ASP A 185 -13.47 -2.49 6.98
C ASP A 185 -12.14 -3.03 7.55
N PRO A 186 -11.45 -2.28 8.43
CA PRO A 186 -10.19 -2.73 9.02
C PRO A 186 -10.36 -3.89 9.99
N GLU A 187 -11.54 -4.07 10.61
CA GLU A 187 -11.81 -5.20 11.51
C GLU A 187 -11.99 -6.50 10.73
N GLY A 188 -12.74 -6.48 9.62
CA GLY A 188 -12.89 -7.63 8.73
C GLY A 188 -11.56 -8.03 8.09
N LEU A 189 -10.72 -7.05 7.70
CA LEU A 189 -9.40 -7.32 7.16
C LEU A 189 -8.47 -7.94 8.22
N LEU A 190 -8.52 -7.46 9.47
CA LEU A 190 -7.76 -8.05 10.56
C LEU A 190 -8.26 -9.48 10.88
N SER A 191 -9.58 -9.70 10.90
CA SER A 191 -10.16 -11.03 11.12
C SER A 191 -9.66 -12.01 10.06
N TRP A 192 -9.71 -11.63 8.78
CA TRP A 192 -9.14 -12.43 7.70
C TRP A 192 -7.64 -12.72 7.91
N ALA A 193 -6.84 -11.72 8.29
CA ALA A 193 -5.41 -11.89 8.52
C ALA A 193 -5.10 -12.84 9.69
N LEU A 194 -5.93 -12.82 10.73
CA LEU A 194 -5.80 -13.74 11.87
C LEU A 194 -5.97 -15.22 11.47
N ASP A 195 -6.78 -15.48 10.46
CA ASP A 195 -7.01 -16.85 9.94
C ASP A 195 -5.90 -17.32 9.00
N GLN A 196 -5.04 -16.39 8.49
CA GLN A 196 -3.98 -16.75 7.56
C GLN A 196 -2.81 -17.49 8.22
N PRO A 197 -2.09 -18.35 7.48
CA PRO A 197 -0.98 -19.16 8.00
C PRO A 197 0.35 -18.35 8.07
N VAL A 198 0.32 -17.15 8.62
CA VAL A 198 1.49 -16.29 8.79
C VAL A 198 1.95 -16.25 10.25
N GLU A 199 3.23 -15.96 10.46
CA GLU A 199 3.79 -15.86 11.82
C GLU A 199 3.54 -14.48 12.45
N ARG A 200 3.24 -13.45 11.62
CA ARG A 200 3.15 -12.06 12.07
C ARG A 200 2.11 -11.28 11.29
N ILE A 201 1.37 -10.43 12.00
CA ILE A 201 0.50 -9.43 11.41
C ILE A 201 0.93 -8.07 11.95
N VAL A 202 1.08 -7.09 11.05
CA VAL A 202 1.50 -5.72 11.38
C VAL A 202 0.45 -4.75 10.90
N ILE A 203 -0.09 -3.96 11.82
CA ILE A 203 -1.13 -2.97 11.52
C ILE A 203 -0.56 -1.58 11.79
N LYS A 204 -0.51 -0.74 10.76
CA LYS A 204 -0.11 0.66 10.90
C LYS A 204 -1.28 1.49 11.40
N ARG A 205 -1.03 2.31 12.42
CA ARG A 205 -2.05 3.13 13.07
C ARG A 205 -1.49 4.53 13.40
N PRO A 206 -2.32 5.57 13.43
CA PRO A 206 -1.97 6.81 14.11
C PRO A 206 -1.63 6.52 15.58
N VAL A 207 -0.63 7.21 16.16
CA VAL A 207 -0.17 6.95 17.54
C VAL A 207 -1.33 6.99 18.55
N LYS A 208 -2.29 7.92 18.37
CA LYS A 208 -3.43 8.12 19.28
C LYS A 208 -4.69 7.35 18.91
N ALA A 209 -4.67 6.57 17.82
CA ALA A 209 -5.85 5.79 17.43
C ALA A 209 -6.10 4.67 18.46
N PRO A 210 -7.37 4.33 18.77
CA PRO A 210 -7.70 3.15 19.58
C PRO A 210 -7.16 1.89 18.91
N GLY A 211 -6.92 0.81 19.65
CA GLY A 211 -6.64 -0.51 19.08
C GLY A 211 -7.81 -1.02 18.24
N LEU A 212 -7.58 -2.02 17.38
CA LEU A 212 -8.66 -2.80 16.78
C LEU A 212 -9.24 -3.76 17.81
N ALA A 213 -10.55 -4.00 17.74
CA ALA A 213 -11.26 -4.81 18.74
C ALA A 213 -10.97 -6.30 18.57
N SER A 214 -10.75 -6.75 17.34
CA SER A 214 -10.62 -8.19 17.00
C SER A 214 -9.38 -8.86 17.60
N ALA A 215 -8.30 -8.11 17.90
CA ALA A 215 -7.12 -8.69 18.54
C ALA A 215 -6.28 -7.68 19.29
N LYS A 216 -5.71 -8.12 20.43
CA LYS A 216 -4.72 -7.34 21.18
C LYS A 216 -3.32 -7.55 20.59
N PRO A 217 -2.56 -6.47 20.29
CA PRO A 217 -1.18 -6.60 19.84
C PRO A 217 -0.30 -7.30 20.89
N SER A 218 0.64 -8.11 20.43
CA SER A 218 1.71 -8.67 21.26
C SER A 218 2.64 -7.57 21.78
N HIS A 219 2.92 -6.58 20.92
CA HIS A 219 3.66 -5.36 21.24
C HIS A 219 3.40 -4.28 20.19
N CYS A 220 3.82 -3.04 20.49
CA CYS A 220 3.71 -1.92 19.57
C CYS A 220 5.08 -1.30 19.34
N ILE A 221 5.34 -0.85 18.11
CA ILE A 221 6.52 -0.09 17.72
C ILE A 221 6.06 1.31 17.33
N SER A 222 6.41 2.31 18.15
CA SER A 222 5.97 3.68 17.95
C SER A 222 6.99 4.50 17.16
N GLY A 223 6.51 5.24 16.16
CA GLY A 223 7.20 6.35 15.51
C GLY A 223 6.69 7.70 16.03
N LYS A 224 7.00 8.78 15.32
CA LYS A 224 6.55 10.14 15.70
C LYS A 224 5.05 10.36 15.49
N THR A 225 4.50 9.89 14.40
CA THR A 225 3.11 10.13 13.98
C THR A 225 2.30 8.85 13.85
N VAL A 226 2.97 7.74 13.60
CA VAL A 226 2.36 6.42 13.45
C VAL A 226 2.98 5.43 14.43
N ARG A 227 2.23 4.39 14.75
CA ARG A 227 2.70 3.20 15.44
C ARG A 227 2.37 1.98 14.60
N PHE A 228 3.08 0.89 14.85
CA PHE A 228 2.82 -0.42 14.29
C PHE A 228 2.38 -1.35 15.43
N ASP A 229 1.13 -1.77 15.38
CA ASP A 229 0.60 -2.78 16.29
C ASP A 229 0.99 -4.15 15.71
N VAL A 230 1.77 -4.92 16.46
CA VAL A 230 2.32 -6.20 16.00
C VAL A 230 1.66 -7.35 16.74
N ILE A 231 1.08 -8.28 15.99
CA ILE A 231 0.54 -9.54 16.49
C ILE A 231 1.49 -10.65 16.03
N VAL A 232 2.12 -11.32 16.98
CA VAL A 232 2.97 -12.49 16.72
C VAL A 232 2.13 -13.74 16.97
N LYS A 233 2.02 -14.60 15.97
CA LYS A 233 1.32 -15.88 16.07
C LYS A 233 2.33 -16.98 16.42
N PRO A 234 1.94 -17.99 17.21
CA PRO A 234 2.82 -19.14 17.44
C PRO A 234 3.12 -19.82 16.10
N LYS A 235 4.37 -20.28 15.94
CA LYS A 235 4.71 -21.12 14.79
C LYS A 235 3.76 -22.33 14.77
N ARG A 236 3.12 -22.56 13.63
CA ARG A 236 2.45 -23.83 13.43
C ARG A 236 3.54 -24.90 13.46
N SER A 237 3.47 -25.80 14.44
CA SER A 237 4.21 -27.05 14.36
C SER A 237 3.66 -27.79 13.15
N ASP A 238 4.54 -28.06 12.17
CA ASP A 238 4.22 -28.94 11.05
C ASP A 238 3.69 -30.26 11.66
N ALA A 239 2.42 -30.53 11.41
CA ALA A 239 1.77 -31.77 11.83
C ALA A 239 1.88 -32.78 10.68
#